data_ba229d8672282f00a9d765ea3200e85e
#
_entry.id   ba229d8672282f00a9d765ea3200e85e
#
_cell.length_a   1.000
_cell.length_b   1.000
_cell.length_c   1.000
_cell.angle_alpha   90.00
_cell.angle_beta   90.00
_cell.angle_gamma   90.00
#
_symmetry.space_group_name_H-M   'P 1'
#
loop_
_entity.id
_entity.type
_entity.pdbx_description
1 polymer ?
#
loop_
_entity_poly.entity_id
_entity_poly.type
_entity_poly.pdbx_seq_one_letter_code
_entity_poly.pdbx_strand_id
1 'polypeptide(L)'
;MADCHISLHWDGDGLNYDKGSFYISVPDSVKGMEPVASHWTQHNALGASLVDGLRAQGCKINGGGSMSIDLTQTSYSTIPSVDMELGNACSNHSDETLNIQAEGLLRGINAYYGR
;
A
#
# COMPACT_ATOMS: atom_id res chain seq x y z
N MET A 1 -12.66 5.78 16.69
CA MET A 1 -12.77 6.11 15.26
C MET A 1 -11.39 5.98 14.61
N ALA A 2 -11.31 5.35 13.47
CA ALA A 2 -10.04 5.18 12.77
C ALA A 2 -9.71 6.42 11.94
N ASP A 3 -8.43 6.80 11.89
CA ASP A 3 -7.94 7.88 11.04
C ASP A 3 -7.61 7.40 9.62
N CYS A 4 -7.21 6.14 9.49
CA CYS A 4 -6.95 5.50 8.20
C CYS A 4 -7.15 4.00 8.31
N HIS A 5 -7.20 3.34 7.16
CA HIS A 5 -7.33 1.90 7.05
C HIS A 5 -6.25 1.36 6.12
N ILE A 6 -5.46 0.42 6.62
CA ILE A 6 -4.39 -0.22 5.85
C ILE A 6 -4.56 -1.73 5.96
N SER A 7 -4.76 -2.39 4.82
CA SER A 7 -4.75 -3.85 4.73
C SER A 7 -3.38 -4.31 4.29
N LEU A 8 -2.84 -5.35 4.95
CA LEU A 8 -1.52 -5.90 4.63
C LEU A 8 -1.69 -7.32 4.11
N HIS A 9 -1.12 -7.58 2.94
CA HIS A 9 -1.20 -8.87 2.27
C HIS A 9 0.14 -9.27 1.66
N TRP A 10 0.26 -10.55 1.29
CA TRP A 10 1.23 -11.03 0.31
C TRP A 10 0.45 -11.48 -0.92
N ASP A 11 0.88 -10.99 -2.09
CA ASP A 11 0.18 -11.26 -3.34
C ASP A 11 0.25 -12.74 -3.73
N GLY A 12 -0.89 -13.32 -4.06
CA GLY A 12 -1.02 -14.71 -4.51
C GLY A 12 -0.90 -14.84 -6.03
N ASP A 13 0.13 -14.26 -6.62
CA ASP A 13 0.30 -14.15 -8.07
C ASP A 13 0.84 -15.42 -8.76
N GLY A 14 1.31 -16.41 -7.97
CA GLY A 14 1.87 -17.65 -8.52
C GLY A 14 3.25 -17.50 -9.14
N LEU A 15 3.90 -16.35 -9.03
CA LEU A 15 5.25 -16.12 -9.54
C LEU A 15 6.28 -16.90 -8.70
N ASN A 16 7.39 -17.25 -9.33
CA ASN A 16 8.48 -18.02 -8.70
C ASN A 16 9.67 -17.14 -8.30
N TYR A 17 9.47 -15.84 -8.17
CA TYR A 17 10.49 -14.89 -7.72
C TYR A 17 9.85 -13.85 -6.79
N ASP A 18 10.68 -13.20 -5.97
CA ASP A 18 10.23 -12.13 -5.08
C ASP A 18 9.84 -10.91 -5.90
N LYS A 19 8.57 -10.57 -5.85
CA LYS A 19 7.97 -9.47 -6.59
C LYS A 19 8.28 -8.11 -6.00
N GLY A 20 8.50 -8.04 -4.69
CA GLY A 20 8.62 -6.78 -3.96
C GLY A 20 7.29 -6.21 -3.54
N SER A 21 7.35 -5.11 -2.78
CA SER A 21 6.18 -4.46 -2.20
C SER A 21 5.58 -3.42 -3.15
N PHE A 22 4.26 -3.23 -3.05
CA PHE A 22 3.55 -2.19 -3.81
C PHE A 22 2.20 -1.92 -3.14
N TYR A 23 1.62 -0.75 -3.40
CA TYR A 23 0.25 -0.47 -2.98
C TYR A 23 -0.72 -0.60 -4.15
N ILE A 24 -1.97 -0.89 -3.84
CA ILE A 24 -3.03 -0.90 -4.85
C ILE A 24 -3.57 0.52 -4.98
N SER A 25 -3.38 1.10 -6.16
CA SER A 25 -3.85 2.45 -6.47
C SER A 25 -5.28 2.43 -7.02
N VAL A 26 -5.99 3.53 -6.84
CA VAL A 26 -7.34 3.69 -7.37
C VAL A 26 -7.25 3.89 -8.88
N PRO A 27 -7.98 3.08 -9.69
CA PRO A 27 -7.95 3.22 -11.13
C PRO A 27 -8.71 4.47 -11.61
N ASP A 28 -8.25 5.04 -12.71
CA ASP A 28 -8.88 6.24 -13.30
C ASP A 28 -10.34 6.03 -13.64
N SER A 29 -10.73 4.81 -14.00
CA SER A 29 -12.10 4.48 -14.40
C SER A 29 -13.15 4.74 -13.32
N VAL A 30 -12.76 4.76 -12.03
CA VAL A 30 -13.69 4.97 -10.92
C VAL A 30 -13.51 6.31 -10.21
N LYS A 31 -12.54 7.13 -10.62
CA LYS A 31 -12.24 8.42 -9.95
C LYS A 31 -13.35 9.46 -10.10
N GLY A 32 -14.24 9.29 -11.06
CA GLY A 32 -15.37 10.21 -11.27
C GLY A 32 -16.59 9.93 -10.43
N MET A 33 -16.61 8.84 -9.66
CA MET A 33 -17.76 8.39 -8.89
C MET A 33 -17.55 8.56 -7.40
N GLU A 34 -18.57 9.10 -6.69
CA GLU A 34 -18.50 9.20 -5.23
C GLU A 34 -18.76 7.83 -4.58
N PRO A 35 -18.15 7.54 -3.42
CA PRO A 35 -17.25 8.42 -2.63
C PRO A 35 -15.81 8.49 -3.16
N VAL A 36 -15.45 7.76 -4.20
CA VAL A 36 -14.07 7.70 -4.71
C VAL A 36 -13.58 9.07 -5.16
N ALA A 37 -14.43 9.83 -5.89
CA ALA A 37 -14.06 11.13 -6.45
C ALA A 37 -13.49 12.09 -5.40
N SER A 38 -14.05 12.09 -4.19
CA SER A 38 -13.62 12.97 -3.10
C SER A 38 -12.44 12.42 -2.28
N HIS A 39 -12.06 11.15 -2.45
CA HIS A 39 -11.14 10.48 -1.51
C HIS A 39 -9.95 9.76 -2.16
N TRP A 40 -9.97 9.55 -3.48
CA TRP A 40 -8.93 8.74 -4.13
C TRP A 40 -7.52 9.33 -3.96
N THR A 41 -7.40 10.66 -3.94
CA THR A 41 -6.09 11.31 -3.76
C THR A 41 -5.48 10.98 -2.42
N GLN A 42 -6.31 10.91 -1.36
CA GLN A 42 -5.86 10.52 -0.02
C GLN A 42 -5.45 9.05 0.03
N HIS A 43 -6.21 8.18 -0.63
CA HIS A 43 -5.89 6.75 -0.70
C HIS A 43 -4.53 6.54 -1.37
N ASN A 44 -4.34 7.13 -2.55
CA ASN A 44 -3.09 6.99 -3.30
C ASN A 44 -1.92 7.67 -2.57
N ALA A 45 -2.14 8.82 -1.93
CA ALA A 45 -1.09 9.50 -1.17
C ALA A 45 -0.62 8.67 0.02
N LEU A 46 -1.55 8.03 0.75
CA LEU A 46 -1.19 7.13 1.83
C LEU A 46 -0.36 5.95 1.31
N GLY A 47 -0.81 5.32 0.22
CA GLY A 47 -0.08 4.20 -0.39
C GLY A 47 1.33 4.59 -0.82
N ALA A 48 1.48 5.73 -1.49
CA ALA A 48 2.78 6.22 -1.92
C ALA A 48 3.70 6.51 -0.72
N SER A 49 3.16 7.07 0.35
CA SER A 49 3.93 7.34 1.58
C SER A 49 4.42 6.05 2.24
N LEU A 50 3.58 5.01 2.27
CA LEU A 50 3.96 3.70 2.80
C LEU A 50 5.08 3.06 1.98
N VAL A 51 4.97 3.12 0.65
CA VAL A 51 6.01 2.59 -0.25
C VAL A 51 7.32 3.35 -0.07
N ASP A 52 7.27 4.68 0.07
CA ASP A 52 8.46 5.48 0.32
C ASP A 52 9.14 5.08 1.64
N GLY A 53 8.34 4.81 2.68
CA GLY A 53 8.86 4.32 3.96
C GLY A 53 9.55 2.96 3.83
N LEU A 54 8.94 2.03 3.09
CA LEU A 54 9.53 0.72 2.82
C LEU A 54 10.82 0.85 2.01
N ARG A 55 10.80 1.70 0.97
CA ARG A 55 12.00 1.93 0.14
C ARG A 55 13.15 2.49 0.95
N ALA A 56 12.87 3.41 1.88
CA ALA A 56 13.89 4.01 2.74
C ALA A 56 14.54 2.98 3.68
N GLN A 57 13.84 1.90 4.01
CA GLN A 57 14.37 0.79 4.81
C GLN A 57 15.09 -0.27 3.96
N GLY A 58 15.24 -0.06 2.67
CA GLY A 58 15.92 -1.00 1.79
C GLY A 58 15.04 -2.16 1.31
N CYS A 59 13.73 -2.11 1.53
CA CYS A 59 12.82 -3.15 1.06
C CYS A 59 12.75 -3.15 -0.47
N LYS A 60 12.59 -4.33 -1.06
CA LYS A 60 12.37 -4.47 -2.48
C LYS A 60 11.01 -3.91 -2.85
N ILE A 61 10.94 -3.10 -3.89
CA ILE A 61 9.71 -2.48 -4.38
C ILE A 61 9.42 -3.00 -5.79
N ASN A 62 8.16 -3.33 -6.05
CA ASN A 62 7.72 -3.77 -7.37
C ASN A 62 7.53 -2.56 -8.30
N GLY A 63 8.36 -2.46 -9.32
CA GLY A 63 8.26 -1.39 -10.33
C GLY A 63 8.25 0.00 -9.70
N GLY A 64 7.22 0.79 -10.03
CA GLY A 64 7.04 2.14 -9.46
C GLY A 64 6.38 2.15 -8.09
N GLY A 65 6.02 1.00 -7.54
CA GLY A 65 5.44 0.89 -6.20
C GLY A 65 3.93 0.84 -6.16
N SER A 66 3.24 0.83 -7.31
CA SER A 66 1.78 0.74 -7.33
C SER A 66 1.27 -0.12 -8.48
N MET A 67 0.08 -0.67 -8.26
CA MET A 67 -0.69 -1.38 -9.29
C MET A 67 -2.15 -0.93 -9.18
N SER A 68 -2.77 -0.59 -10.29
CA SER A 68 -4.13 -0.05 -10.33
C SER A 68 -5.16 -1.18 -10.37
N ILE A 69 -5.96 -1.30 -9.32
CA ILE A 69 -7.02 -2.31 -9.21
C ILE A 69 -8.22 -1.66 -8.51
N ASP A 70 -9.43 -1.93 -9.00
CA ASP A 70 -10.65 -1.48 -8.33
C ASP A 70 -10.95 -2.41 -7.14
N LEU A 71 -10.89 -1.86 -5.93
CA LEU A 71 -11.14 -2.60 -4.70
C LEU A 71 -12.30 -1.99 -3.94
N THR A 72 -13.15 -2.84 -3.37
CA THR A 72 -14.25 -2.42 -2.49
C THR A 72 -13.74 -1.53 -1.35
N GLN A 73 -12.57 -1.83 -0.78
CA GLN A 73 -11.95 -1.07 0.31
C GLN A 73 -11.81 0.41 -0.04
N THR A 74 -11.31 0.74 -1.23
CA THR A 74 -11.11 2.12 -1.66
C THR A 74 -12.35 2.73 -2.33
N SER A 75 -13.23 1.90 -2.87
CA SER A 75 -14.44 2.37 -3.56
C SER A 75 -15.48 2.95 -2.61
N TYR A 76 -15.51 2.51 -1.35
CA TYR A 76 -16.52 2.93 -0.37
C TYR A 76 -15.95 3.65 0.84
N SER A 77 -14.63 3.71 1.00
CA SER A 77 -14.02 4.35 2.17
C SER A 77 -14.07 5.87 2.07
N THR A 78 -14.39 6.53 3.20
CA THR A 78 -14.38 7.99 3.33
C THR A 78 -13.20 8.48 4.18
N ILE A 79 -12.34 7.57 4.63
CA ILE A 79 -11.05 7.90 5.27
C ILE A 79 -9.93 7.37 4.38
N PRO A 80 -8.68 7.88 4.53
CA PRO A 80 -7.56 7.32 3.76
C PRO A 80 -7.48 5.81 3.94
N SER A 81 -7.50 5.08 2.83
CA SER A 81 -7.58 3.61 2.86
C SER A 81 -6.73 3.05 1.73
N VAL A 82 -5.92 2.04 2.04
CA VAL A 82 -5.06 1.41 1.04
C VAL A 82 -4.82 -0.05 1.36
N ASP A 83 -4.69 -0.85 0.30
CA ASP A 83 -4.22 -2.24 0.37
C ASP A 83 -2.74 -2.26 -0.02
N MET A 84 -1.91 -2.76 0.90
CA MET A 84 -0.48 -2.95 0.69
C MET A 84 -0.19 -4.41 0.45
N GLU A 85 0.45 -4.70 -0.68
CA GLU A 85 1.06 -5.99 -0.93
C GLU A 85 2.53 -5.90 -0.51
N LEU A 86 2.91 -6.65 0.53
CA LEU A 86 4.28 -6.61 1.07
C LEU A 86 5.27 -7.45 0.26
N GLY A 87 4.79 -8.12 -0.75
CA GLY A 87 5.54 -9.00 -1.62
C GLY A 87 4.63 -10.13 -2.10
N ASN A 88 5.19 -11.31 -2.25
CA ASN A 88 4.45 -12.51 -2.63
C ASN A 88 4.99 -13.74 -1.87
N ALA A 89 4.57 -14.94 -2.27
CA ALA A 89 4.98 -16.16 -1.58
C ALA A 89 6.51 -16.39 -1.60
N CYS A 90 7.20 -15.86 -2.62
CA CYS A 90 8.65 -16.00 -2.76
C CYS A 90 9.45 -14.95 -2.00
N SER A 91 8.78 -13.99 -1.36
CA SER A 91 9.44 -12.99 -0.54
C SER A 91 9.98 -13.60 0.74
N ASN A 92 10.94 -12.93 1.38
CA ASN A 92 11.44 -13.33 2.68
C ASN A 92 10.38 -13.00 3.74
N HIS A 93 9.91 -14.02 4.48
CA HIS A 93 8.91 -13.87 5.53
C HIS A 93 9.50 -14.02 6.93
N SER A 94 10.81 -13.86 7.09
CA SER A 94 11.48 -13.95 8.40
C SER A 94 11.02 -12.81 9.33
N ASP A 95 11.15 -13.03 10.63
CA ASP A 95 10.84 -12.00 11.62
C ASP A 95 11.68 -10.75 11.41
N GLU A 96 12.95 -10.91 11.02
CA GLU A 96 13.83 -9.77 10.71
C GLU A 96 13.26 -8.93 9.57
N THR A 97 12.85 -9.57 8.48
CA THR A 97 12.24 -8.87 7.33
C THR A 97 10.94 -8.20 7.73
N LEU A 98 10.09 -8.89 8.49
CA LEU A 98 8.82 -8.31 8.96
C LEU A 98 9.05 -7.09 9.84
N ASN A 99 10.07 -7.10 10.70
CA ASN A 99 10.41 -5.95 11.54
C ASN A 99 10.89 -4.76 10.70
N ILE A 100 11.68 -4.99 9.67
CA ILE A 100 12.13 -3.95 8.75
C ILE A 100 10.94 -3.34 8.00
N GLN A 101 10.04 -4.18 7.51
CA GLN A 101 8.82 -3.73 6.85
C GLN A 101 7.92 -2.94 7.79
N ALA A 102 7.76 -3.40 9.02
CA ALA A 102 6.95 -2.70 10.03
C ALA A 102 7.52 -1.29 10.31
N GLU A 103 8.83 -1.15 10.41
CA GLU A 103 9.48 0.16 10.60
C GLU A 103 9.22 1.07 9.39
N GLY A 104 9.32 0.53 8.18
CA GLY A 104 9.04 1.28 6.95
C GLY A 104 7.61 1.76 6.89
N LEU A 105 6.65 0.90 7.22
CA LEU A 105 5.23 1.26 7.26
C LEU A 105 4.96 2.33 8.32
N LEU A 106 5.53 2.20 9.51
CA LEU A 106 5.38 3.20 10.57
C LEU A 106 5.88 4.56 10.12
N ARG A 107 7.06 4.63 9.52
CA ARG A 107 7.61 5.88 8.99
C ARG A 107 6.74 6.46 7.89
N GLY A 108 6.19 5.61 7.03
CA GLY A 108 5.28 6.03 5.97
C GLY A 108 3.99 6.62 6.51
N ILE A 109 3.39 6.02 7.55
CA ILE A 109 2.20 6.55 8.22
C ILE A 109 2.52 7.90 8.83
N ASN A 110 3.62 8.00 9.57
CA ASN A 110 4.02 9.26 10.21
C ASN A 110 4.27 10.36 9.18
N ALA A 111 4.93 10.05 8.08
CA ALA A 111 5.18 11.03 7.02
C ALA A 111 3.86 11.51 6.39
N TYR A 112 2.91 10.61 6.16
CA TYR A 112 1.60 10.97 5.61
C TYR A 112 0.88 12.00 6.48
N TYR A 113 0.98 11.85 7.81
CA TYR A 113 0.33 12.76 8.77
C TYR A 113 1.23 13.93 9.19
N GLY A 114 2.43 14.06 8.61
CA GLY A 114 3.35 15.15 8.94
C GLY A 114 4.02 15.00 10.31
N ARG A 115 4.23 13.75 10.72
CA ARG A 115 4.84 13.45 12.04
C ARG A 115 6.24 12.88 11.91
#